data_2e91a02beb05f5d87411112dc0bc5c0a
#
_entry.id   2e91a02beb05f5d87411112dc0bc5c0a
#
_cell.length_a   1.000
_cell.length_b   1.000
_cell.length_c   1.000
_cell.angle_alpha   90.00
_cell.angle_beta   90.00
_cell.angle_gamma   90.00
#
_symmetry.space_group_name_H-M   'P 1'
#
loop_
_entity.id
_entity.type
_entity.pdbx_description
1 polymer ?
#
loop_
_entity_poly.entity_id
_entity_poly.type
_entity_poly.pdbx_seq_one_letter_code
_entity_poly.pdbx_strand_id
1 'polypeptide(L)'
;MCNALLQVFQLVGIPSTIRSDCASNFTSSLTTIFLKTLGCSPNFNVPGRPQQTGLCERLIGTLKKLINKVASDNPTSWHKHLGFVLWAIRETPDSTTGVPPALLAWGRVPRGPLAILKDTMTGKVELPLNLRKTASE
;
A
#
# COMPACT_ATOMS: atom_id res chain seq x y z
N MET A 1 17.83 -0.80 -3.63
CA MET A 1 16.81 -1.80 -4.04
C MET A 1 16.75 -2.98 -3.08
N CYS A 2 17.80 -3.77 -2.88
CA CYS A 2 17.78 -4.97 -2.01
C CYS A 2 17.28 -4.71 -0.59
N ASN A 3 17.69 -3.60 0.05
CA ASN A 3 17.20 -3.25 1.38
C ASN A 3 15.69 -2.99 1.42
N ALA A 4 15.14 -2.35 0.39
CA ALA A 4 13.69 -2.11 0.32
C ALA A 4 12.92 -3.43 0.13
N LEU A 5 13.42 -4.34 -0.70
CA LEU A 5 12.85 -5.68 -0.85
C LEU A 5 12.92 -6.47 0.45
N LEU A 6 14.05 -6.41 1.16
CA LEU A 6 14.21 -7.08 2.44
C LEU A 6 13.20 -6.58 3.48
N GLN A 7 12.97 -5.27 3.57
CA GLN A 7 11.95 -4.70 4.45
C GLN A 7 10.54 -5.24 4.13
N VAL A 8 10.19 -5.35 2.84
CA VAL A 8 8.91 -5.94 2.43
C VAL A 8 8.86 -7.41 2.81
N PHE A 9 9.92 -8.17 2.57
CA PHE A 9 9.98 -9.61 2.91
C PHE A 9 9.86 -9.89 4.40
N GLN A 10 10.39 -9.01 5.24
CA GLN A 10 10.22 -9.11 6.71
C GLN A 10 8.75 -8.98 7.13
N LEU A 11 7.93 -8.25 6.37
CA LEU A 11 6.51 -8.04 6.69
C LEU A 11 5.59 -9.13 6.12
N VAL A 12 5.88 -9.60 4.91
CA VAL A 12 4.96 -10.48 4.16
C VAL A 12 5.53 -11.87 3.88
N GLY A 13 6.79 -12.12 4.25
CA GLY A 13 7.52 -13.33 3.88
C GLY A 13 8.20 -13.24 2.52
N ILE A 14 9.06 -14.21 2.21
CA ILE A 14 9.78 -14.28 0.94
C ILE A 14 8.89 -14.99 -0.08
N PRO A 15 8.52 -14.32 -1.20
CA PRO A 15 7.71 -14.94 -2.23
C PRO A 15 8.53 -15.90 -3.10
N SER A 16 7.91 -16.90 -3.68
CA SER A 16 8.56 -17.79 -4.66
C SER A 16 8.95 -17.05 -5.96
N THR A 17 8.19 -16.02 -6.33
CA THR A 17 8.39 -15.26 -7.57
C THR A 17 8.10 -13.79 -7.36
N ILE A 18 8.98 -12.93 -7.88
CA ILE A 18 8.75 -11.48 -7.99
C ILE A 18 8.61 -11.11 -9.46
N ARG A 19 7.57 -10.36 -9.77
CA ARG A 19 7.38 -9.74 -11.09
C ARG A 19 7.74 -8.26 -11.04
N SER A 20 8.50 -7.81 -12.02
CA SER A 20 8.85 -6.40 -12.20
C SER A 20 8.94 -6.04 -13.68
N ASP A 21 9.03 -4.75 -13.96
CA ASP A 21 9.46 -4.26 -15.25
C ASP A 21 10.98 -4.55 -15.47
N CYS A 22 11.45 -4.24 -16.67
CA CYS A 22 12.86 -4.39 -17.05
C CYS A 22 13.72 -3.20 -16.61
N ALA A 23 13.32 -2.42 -15.60
CA ALA A 23 14.13 -1.32 -15.09
C ALA A 23 15.48 -1.83 -14.58
N SER A 24 16.55 -1.07 -14.83
CA SER A 24 17.93 -1.45 -14.50
C SER A 24 18.13 -1.83 -13.02
N ASN A 25 17.36 -1.23 -12.13
CA ASN A 25 17.40 -1.53 -10.69
C ASN A 25 16.97 -2.98 -10.38
N PHE A 26 16.04 -3.55 -11.15
CA PHE A 26 15.58 -4.92 -10.99
C PHE A 26 16.41 -5.93 -11.78
N THR A 27 16.90 -5.54 -12.95
CA THR A 27 17.69 -6.41 -13.84
C THR A 27 19.17 -6.46 -13.48
N SER A 28 19.64 -5.64 -12.53
CA SER A 28 21.03 -5.64 -12.10
C SER A 28 21.46 -7.01 -11.57
N SER A 29 22.71 -7.39 -11.83
CA SER A 29 23.30 -8.64 -11.35
C SER A 29 23.16 -8.78 -9.83
N LEU A 30 23.39 -7.70 -9.08
CA LEU A 30 23.26 -7.67 -7.62
C LEU A 30 21.85 -8.05 -7.17
N THR A 31 20.81 -7.44 -7.75
CA THR A 31 19.42 -7.74 -7.40
C THR A 31 19.04 -9.17 -7.77
N THR A 32 19.50 -9.63 -8.93
CA THR A 32 19.23 -11.00 -9.40
C THR A 32 19.89 -12.05 -8.51
N ILE A 33 21.16 -11.85 -8.12
CA ILE A 33 21.86 -12.76 -7.20
C ILE A 33 21.18 -12.74 -5.83
N PHE A 34 20.87 -11.57 -5.29
CA PHE A 34 20.16 -11.42 -4.01
C PHE A 34 18.86 -12.21 -3.98
N LEU A 35 18.00 -12.05 -5.00
CA LEU A 35 16.73 -12.78 -5.08
C LEU A 35 16.93 -14.30 -5.17
N LYS A 36 17.86 -14.74 -6.02
CA LYS A 36 18.19 -16.17 -6.15
C LYS A 36 18.71 -16.78 -4.85
N THR A 37 19.55 -16.06 -4.11
CA THR A 37 20.08 -16.51 -2.81
C THR A 37 18.95 -16.72 -1.79
N LEU A 38 17.89 -15.92 -1.87
CA LEU A 38 16.69 -16.07 -1.04
C LEU A 38 15.69 -17.10 -1.58
N GLY A 39 16.00 -17.82 -2.66
CA GLY A 39 15.09 -18.78 -3.29
C GLY A 39 13.94 -18.13 -4.06
N CYS A 40 14.04 -16.84 -4.35
CA CYS A 40 13.02 -16.09 -5.09
C CYS A 40 13.40 -15.98 -6.57
N SER A 41 12.48 -16.35 -7.47
CA SER A 41 12.67 -16.27 -8.91
C SER A 41 12.23 -14.92 -9.45
N PRO A 42 13.14 -14.10 -10.03
CA PRO A 42 12.76 -12.88 -10.72
C PRO A 42 12.07 -13.21 -12.06
N ASN A 43 10.93 -12.59 -12.31
CA ASN A 43 10.18 -12.68 -13.56
C ASN A 43 9.98 -11.28 -14.12
N PHE A 44 10.60 -11.01 -15.25
CA PHE A 44 10.54 -9.69 -15.89
C PHE A 44 9.39 -9.66 -16.90
N ASN A 45 8.61 -8.59 -16.85
CA ASN A 45 7.53 -8.39 -17.80
C ASN A 45 8.07 -8.23 -19.21
N VAL A 46 7.45 -8.94 -20.14
CA VAL A 46 7.80 -8.81 -21.56
C VAL A 46 7.30 -7.46 -22.06
N PRO A 47 8.16 -6.63 -22.72
CA PRO A 47 7.73 -5.41 -23.36
C PRO A 47 6.54 -5.66 -24.30
N GLY A 48 5.50 -4.82 -24.22
CA GLY A 48 4.33 -4.93 -25.11
C GLY A 48 3.15 -5.76 -24.58
N ARG A 49 3.20 -6.26 -23.33
CA ARG A 49 2.04 -6.91 -22.68
C ARG A 49 1.52 -6.08 -21.48
N PRO A 50 0.72 -5.03 -21.70
CA PRO A 50 0.25 -4.12 -20.65
C PRO A 50 -0.68 -4.79 -19.62
N GLN A 51 -1.29 -5.92 -19.95
CA GLN A 51 -2.21 -6.64 -19.04
C GLN A 51 -1.51 -7.14 -17.76
N GLN A 52 -0.21 -7.37 -17.77
CA GLN A 52 0.54 -7.89 -16.63
C GLN A 52 0.82 -6.84 -15.55
N THR A 53 0.89 -5.56 -15.93
CA THR A 53 1.16 -4.42 -15.04
C THR A 53 -0.08 -3.62 -14.68
N GLY A 54 -1.19 -3.86 -15.36
CA GLY A 54 -2.42 -3.06 -15.25
C GLY A 54 -2.98 -2.94 -13.83
N LEU A 55 -2.80 -3.95 -12.97
CA LEU A 55 -3.24 -3.89 -11.59
C LEU A 55 -2.38 -2.92 -10.77
N CYS A 56 -1.06 -3.00 -10.92
CA CYS A 56 -0.13 -2.10 -10.22
C CYS A 56 -0.29 -0.65 -10.71
N GLU A 57 -0.44 -0.45 -12.02
CA GLU A 57 -0.66 0.88 -12.61
C GLU A 57 -1.96 1.51 -12.11
N ARG A 58 -3.03 0.74 -12.01
CA ARG A 58 -4.32 1.18 -11.47
C ARG A 58 -4.18 1.58 -10.00
N LEU A 59 -3.51 0.77 -9.19
CA LEU A 59 -3.26 1.07 -7.79
C LEU A 59 -2.43 2.35 -7.61
N ILE A 60 -1.35 2.50 -8.39
CA ILE A 60 -0.53 3.72 -8.39
C ILE A 60 -1.34 4.94 -8.83
N GLY A 61 -2.19 4.79 -9.84
CA GLY A 61 -3.10 5.85 -10.29
C GLY A 61 -4.08 6.28 -9.20
N THR A 62 -4.67 5.33 -8.48
CA THR A 62 -5.54 5.59 -7.33
C THR A 62 -4.78 6.30 -6.21
N LEU A 63 -3.60 5.81 -5.87
CA LEU A 63 -2.73 6.40 -4.85
C LEU A 63 -2.41 7.87 -5.18
N LYS A 64 -1.99 8.16 -6.42
CA LYS A 64 -1.69 9.52 -6.87
C LYS A 64 -2.90 10.44 -6.75
N LYS A 65 -4.09 9.98 -7.17
CA LYS A 65 -5.34 10.76 -7.07
C LYS A 65 -5.68 11.09 -5.62
N LEU A 66 -5.56 10.13 -4.72
CA LEU A 66 -5.84 10.33 -3.30
C LEU A 66 -4.84 11.26 -2.64
N ILE A 67 -3.54 11.10 -2.93
CA ILE A 67 -2.49 12.01 -2.42
C ILE A 67 -2.73 13.44 -2.90
N ASN A 68 -2.98 13.64 -4.18
CA ASN A 68 -3.27 14.97 -4.72
C ASN A 68 -4.49 15.62 -4.05
N LYS A 69 -5.52 14.85 -3.77
CA LYS A 69 -6.72 15.34 -3.10
C LYS A 69 -6.44 15.75 -1.64
N VAL A 70 -5.67 14.96 -0.90
CA VAL A 70 -5.37 15.22 0.51
C VAL A 70 -4.30 16.31 0.69
N ALA A 71 -3.38 16.43 -0.25
CA ALA A 71 -2.31 17.43 -0.24
C ALA A 71 -2.63 18.68 -1.08
N SER A 72 -3.92 18.91 -1.44
CA SER A 72 -4.34 20.04 -2.27
C SER A 72 -3.89 21.40 -1.74
N ASP A 73 -3.98 21.60 -0.42
CA ASP A 73 -3.64 22.86 0.22
C ASP A 73 -2.13 23.09 0.36
N ASN A 74 -1.34 22.01 0.40
CA ASN A 74 0.11 22.06 0.45
C ASN A 74 0.76 20.88 -0.28
N PRO A 75 0.97 21.00 -1.61
CA PRO A 75 1.49 19.91 -2.44
C PRO A 75 2.86 19.37 -2.01
N THR A 76 3.68 20.19 -1.32
CA THR A 76 5.00 19.75 -0.85
C THR A 76 4.95 18.83 0.37
N SER A 77 3.81 18.79 1.07
CA SER A 77 3.59 17.98 2.27
C SER A 77 3.03 16.59 2.02
N TRP A 78 2.91 16.15 0.77
CA TRP A 78 2.30 14.87 0.38
C TRP A 78 2.86 13.65 1.15
N HIS A 79 4.16 13.67 1.47
CA HIS A 79 4.83 12.59 2.20
C HIS A 79 4.27 12.37 3.61
N LYS A 80 3.72 13.41 4.25
CA LYS A 80 3.08 13.32 5.57
C LYS A 80 1.75 12.56 5.51
N HIS A 81 1.08 12.61 4.37
CA HIS A 81 -0.23 11.98 4.16
C HIS A 81 -0.13 10.57 3.59
N LEU A 82 1.04 10.18 3.06
CA LEU A 82 1.22 8.90 2.37
C LEU A 82 0.82 7.70 3.24
N GLY A 83 1.22 7.68 4.50
CA GLY A 83 0.90 6.59 5.42
C GLY A 83 -0.61 6.42 5.64
N PHE A 84 -1.33 7.53 5.82
CA PHE A 84 -2.79 7.53 6.01
C PHE A 84 -3.52 7.10 4.74
N VAL A 85 -3.08 7.56 3.57
CA VAL A 85 -3.66 7.17 2.28
C VAL A 85 -3.46 5.69 2.01
N LEU A 86 -2.26 5.16 2.26
CA LEU A 86 -1.98 3.72 2.14
C LEU A 86 -2.81 2.89 3.10
N TRP A 87 -3.04 3.39 4.32
CA TRP A 87 -3.90 2.73 5.28
C TRP A 87 -5.35 2.68 4.79
N ALA A 88 -5.89 3.82 4.33
CA ALA A 88 -7.24 3.89 3.78
C ALA A 88 -7.45 2.91 2.61
N ILE A 89 -6.47 2.80 1.69
CA ILE A 89 -6.52 1.83 0.58
C ILE A 89 -6.59 0.40 1.10
N ARG A 90 -5.85 0.05 2.15
CA ARG A 90 -5.86 -1.31 2.72
C ARG A 90 -7.16 -1.69 3.42
N GLU A 91 -7.85 -0.71 4.00
CA GLU A 91 -9.11 -0.92 4.74
C GLU A 91 -10.36 -0.82 3.87
N THR A 92 -10.28 -0.14 2.73
CA THR A 92 -11.43 0.09 1.86
C THR A 92 -11.64 -1.13 0.95
N PRO A 93 -12.86 -1.67 0.86
CA PRO A 93 -13.18 -2.73 -0.09
C PRO A 93 -12.87 -2.31 -1.53
N ASP A 94 -12.14 -3.16 -2.25
CA ASP A 94 -11.89 -2.96 -3.67
C ASP A 94 -13.13 -3.33 -4.48
N SER A 95 -13.43 -2.54 -5.51
CA SER A 95 -14.62 -2.77 -6.36
C SER A 95 -14.60 -4.10 -7.12
N THR A 96 -13.42 -4.67 -7.35
CA THR A 96 -13.26 -5.93 -8.09
C THR A 96 -13.45 -7.15 -7.18
N THR A 97 -12.95 -7.08 -5.93
CA THR A 97 -12.97 -8.20 -4.99
C THR A 97 -14.10 -8.11 -3.98
N GLY A 98 -14.69 -6.92 -3.79
CA GLY A 98 -15.72 -6.64 -2.78
C GLY A 98 -15.22 -6.65 -1.34
N VAL A 99 -13.92 -6.91 -1.11
CA VAL A 99 -13.32 -7.00 0.22
C VAL A 99 -12.07 -6.13 0.34
N PRO A 100 -11.71 -5.71 1.57
CA PRO A 100 -10.50 -4.94 1.79
C PRO A 100 -9.23 -5.74 1.43
N PRO A 101 -8.23 -5.11 0.79
CA PRO A 101 -6.96 -5.76 0.48
C PRO A 101 -6.25 -6.37 1.70
N ALA A 102 -6.35 -5.72 2.86
CA ALA A 102 -5.79 -6.22 4.11
C ALA A 102 -6.41 -7.56 4.55
N LEU A 103 -7.72 -7.74 4.32
CA LEU A 103 -8.39 -8.99 4.63
C LEU A 103 -7.87 -10.14 3.76
N LEU A 104 -7.64 -9.88 2.47
CA LEU A 104 -7.08 -10.88 1.55
C LEU A 104 -5.64 -11.24 1.89
N ALA A 105 -4.83 -10.23 2.27
CA ALA A 105 -3.41 -10.44 2.53
C ALA A 105 -3.12 -11.08 3.89
N TRP A 106 -3.90 -10.72 4.93
CA TRP A 106 -3.59 -11.08 6.33
C TRP A 106 -4.72 -11.80 7.06
N GLY A 107 -5.83 -12.08 6.38
CA GLY A 107 -7.01 -12.71 7.01
C GLY A 107 -7.73 -11.83 8.02
N ARG A 108 -7.32 -10.56 8.17
CA ARG A 108 -7.93 -9.57 9.08
C ARG A 108 -7.80 -8.17 8.54
N VAL A 109 -8.73 -7.30 8.91
CA VAL A 109 -8.60 -5.86 8.66
C VAL A 109 -7.94 -5.22 9.88
N PRO A 110 -6.78 -4.57 9.75
CA PRO A 110 -6.17 -3.85 10.85
C PRO A 110 -7.08 -2.68 11.25
N ARG A 111 -7.22 -2.45 12.57
CA ARG A 111 -8.00 -1.32 13.08
C ARG A 111 -7.25 -0.02 12.82
N GLY A 112 -7.66 0.71 11.82
CA GLY A 112 -7.05 1.96 11.38
C GLY A 112 -7.89 3.19 11.70
N PRO A 113 -7.44 4.37 11.28
CA PRO A 113 -8.13 5.63 11.52
C PRO A 113 -9.58 5.66 11.04
N LEU A 114 -9.87 5.04 9.89
CA LEU A 114 -11.23 4.96 9.34
C LEU A 114 -12.15 4.09 10.21
N ALA A 115 -11.65 2.96 10.71
CA ALA A 115 -12.40 2.10 11.61
C ALA A 115 -12.71 2.82 12.92
N ILE A 116 -11.73 3.54 13.49
CA ILE A 116 -11.91 4.35 14.70
C ILE A 116 -12.95 5.45 14.47
N LEU A 117 -12.85 6.17 13.36
CA LEU A 117 -13.80 7.21 13.00
C LEU A 117 -15.23 6.65 12.88
N LYS A 118 -15.39 5.53 12.18
CA LYS A 118 -16.67 4.84 12.03
C LYS A 118 -17.24 4.41 13.39
N ASP A 119 -16.44 3.79 14.25
CA ASP A 119 -16.83 3.35 15.58
C ASP A 119 -17.26 4.54 16.46
N THR A 120 -16.58 5.66 16.34
CA THR A 120 -16.93 6.91 17.04
C THR A 120 -18.26 7.49 16.53
N MET A 121 -18.44 7.56 15.20
CA MET A 121 -19.67 8.09 14.61
C MET A 121 -20.90 7.18 14.89
N THR A 122 -20.67 5.88 15.08
CA THR A 122 -21.73 4.92 15.43
C THR A 122 -21.94 4.75 16.94
N GLY A 123 -21.22 5.54 17.76
CA GLY A 123 -21.34 5.50 19.23
C GLY A 123 -20.76 4.25 19.89
N LYS A 124 -20.00 3.44 19.16
CA LYS A 124 -19.36 2.23 19.71
C LYS A 124 -18.12 2.52 20.55
N VAL A 125 -17.46 3.64 20.30
CA VAL A 125 -16.28 4.09 21.04
C VAL A 125 -16.40 5.58 21.32
N GLU A 126 -16.17 5.97 22.56
CA GLU A 126 -16.06 7.38 22.92
C GLU A 126 -14.66 7.91 22.59
N LEU A 127 -14.60 9.07 21.93
CA LEU A 127 -13.34 9.79 21.73
C LEU A 127 -12.77 10.23 23.08
N PRO A 128 -11.44 10.12 23.28
CA PRO A 128 -10.78 10.73 24.43
C PRO A 128 -11.14 12.21 24.55
N LEU A 129 -11.35 12.69 25.78
CA LEU A 129 -11.80 14.05 26.08
C LEU A 129 -10.96 15.17 25.45
N ASN A 130 -9.67 14.93 25.24
CA ASN A 130 -8.75 15.87 24.58
C ASN A 130 -9.04 16.08 23.07
N LEU A 131 -9.61 15.08 22.39
CA LEU A 131 -9.97 15.21 20.98
C LEU A 131 -11.39 15.76 20.78
N ARG A 132 -12.27 15.68 21.80
CA ARG A 132 -13.61 16.27 21.74
C ARG A 132 -13.57 17.81 21.70
N LYS A 133 -12.56 18.43 22.34
CA LYS A 133 -12.42 19.90 22.38
C LYS A 133 -12.01 20.51 21.05
N THR A 134 -11.25 19.78 20.22
CA THR A 134 -10.79 20.25 18.91
C THR A 134 -11.85 20.15 17.81
N ALA A 135 -12.90 19.35 18.01
CA ALA A 135 -13.96 19.17 17.02
C ALA A 135 -15.14 20.14 17.21
N SER A 136 -15.12 20.97 18.27
CA SER A 136 -16.18 21.95 18.62
C SER A 136 -15.74 23.42 18.42
N GLU A 137 -14.52 23.66 17.90
CA GLU A 137 -14.02 24.96 17.41
C GLU A 137 -13.99 24.97 15.86
#